data_f8e7c662c33ae5faf290c8aaddab7ae7
#
_entry.id   f8e7c662c33ae5faf290c8aaddab7ae7
#
_cell.length_a   1.000
_cell.length_b   1.000
_cell.length_c   1.000
_cell.angle_alpha   90.00
_cell.angle_beta   90.00
_cell.angle_gamma   90.00
#
_symmetry.space_group_name_H-M   'P 1'
#
loop_
_entity.id
_entity.type
_entity.pdbx_description
1 polymer ?
#
loop_
_entity_poly.entity_id
_entity_poly.type
_entity_poly.pdbx_seq_one_letter_code
_entity_poly.pdbx_strand_id
1 'polypeptide(L)'
;MIILMGCTGDQEPIYVDFSERVMVEHPGDASTANGYFKVAVGSIMSAQETVVYYHQLLEYIADKLGRKVQLVQRKTYNEINKLIGVGQIDLAFICSGPYAVGKEKFGFKALAMPRVRGSHLYQAYLIVNKDSSFQKLDDLRGKRFAFTDPESNTGKLVPTYWLSETGANPEDFFGNTIYTYSHDNSIRAVAMSLVDGAAVNGQVWEYYNHSEPVFTAKTRIIKKSQPFGNPPVVASSHLSNQIKVRIRGLLLSMHREPEGKKPLNELMIDNFISPKEEDYDPILEMKENM
;
A
#
# COMPACT_ATOMS: atom_id res chain seq x y z
N MET A 1 15.12 -44.06 -36.64
CA MET A 1 14.32 -42.86 -36.94
C MET A 1 13.36 -42.71 -35.74
N ILE A 2 13.77 -41.93 -34.75
CA ILE A 2 13.00 -41.70 -33.51
C ILE A 2 12.26 -40.39 -33.70
N ILE A 3 10.94 -40.44 -33.76
CA ILE A 3 10.06 -39.26 -33.84
C ILE A 3 9.80 -38.81 -32.40
N LEU A 4 10.39 -37.68 -32.00
CA LEU A 4 10.03 -36.95 -30.80
C LEU A 4 8.74 -36.15 -31.08
N MET A 5 7.59 -36.64 -30.54
CA MET A 5 6.39 -35.81 -30.46
C MET A 5 6.58 -34.77 -29.37
N GLY A 6 6.76 -33.50 -29.79
CA GLY A 6 6.69 -32.36 -28.89
C GLY A 6 5.23 -32.10 -28.51
N CYS A 7 4.95 -32.04 -27.23
CA CYS A 7 3.70 -31.49 -26.71
C CYS A 7 3.69 -29.97 -26.93
N THR A 8 3.02 -29.51 -27.99
CA THR A 8 2.62 -28.12 -28.14
C THR A 8 1.29 -27.93 -27.44
N GLY A 9 1.35 -27.61 -26.17
CA GLY A 9 0.22 -27.00 -25.48
C GLY A 9 0.24 -25.52 -25.77
N ASP A 10 -0.53 -25.08 -26.75
CA ASP A 10 -0.85 -23.65 -26.94
C ASP A 10 -1.72 -23.20 -25.75
N GLN A 11 -1.11 -22.86 -24.65
CA GLN A 11 -1.77 -22.03 -23.67
C GLN A 11 -1.63 -20.60 -24.16
N GLU A 12 -2.74 -20.03 -24.65
CA GLU A 12 -2.82 -18.60 -24.90
C GLU A 12 -2.41 -17.84 -23.62
N PRO A 13 -1.59 -16.78 -23.71
CA PRO A 13 -1.21 -16.00 -22.56
C PRO A 13 -2.48 -15.46 -21.89
N ILE A 14 -2.65 -15.77 -20.61
CA ILE A 14 -3.75 -15.21 -19.80
C ILE A 14 -3.55 -13.70 -19.75
N TYR A 15 -4.36 -13.00 -20.52
CA TYR A 15 -4.39 -11.54 -20.53
C TYR A 15 -5.15 -11.08 -19.28
N VAL A 16 -4.41 -10.65 -18.26
CA VAL A 16 -5.02 -10.03 -17.07
C VAL A 16 -5.32 -8.58 -17.42
N ASP A 17 -6.57 -8.28 -17.74
CA ASP A 17 -7.03 -6.90 -17.92
C ASP A 17 -7.15 -6.24 -16.55
N PHE A 18 -6.16 -5.41 -16.21
CA PHE A 18 -6.16 -4.63 -14.97
C PHE A 18 -7.23 -3.53 -14.92
N SER A 19 -7.98 -3.32 -16.00
CA SER A 19 -9.18 -2.48 -16.01
C SER A 19 -10.42 -3.23 -15.55
N GLU A 20 -10.40 -4.57 -15.50
CA GLU A 20 -11.49 -5.36 -14.99
C GLU A 20 -11.69 -5.16 -13.48
N ARG A 21 -12.93 -4.96 -13.13
CA ARG A 21 -13.40 -4.70 -11.76
C ARG A 21 -13.64 -6.05 -11.09
N VAL A 22 -12.85 -6.38 -10.07
CA VAL A 22 -13.16 -7.55 -9.23
C VAL A 22 -14.42 -7.23 -8.43
N MET A 23 -15.49 -7.95 -8.72
CA MET A 23 -16.78 -7.82 -8.04
C MET A 23 -16.84 -8.85 -6.92
N VAL A 24 -16.94 -8.39 -5.68
CA VAL A 24 -17.29 -9.26 -4.55
C VAL A 24 -18.81 -9.36 -4.52
N GLU A 25 -19.37 -10.47 -5.04
CA GLU A 25 -20.81 -10.71 -5.03
C GLU A 25 -21.23 -11.49 -3.79
N HIS A 26 -22.16 -10.93 -3.02
CA HIS A 26 -22.92 -11.69 -2.02
C HIS A 26 -24.19 -12.26 -2.64
N PRO A 27 -24.54 -13.54 -2.37
CA PRO A 27 -25.80 -14.12 -2.78
C PRO A 27 -26.93 -13.64 -1.84
N GLY A 28 -27.55 -12.55 -2.18
CA GLY A 28 -28.74 -12.05 -1.45
C GLY A 28 -28.96 -10.55 -1.63
N ASP A 29 -29.83 -10.21 -2.51
CA ASP A 29 -30.68 -9.04 -2.70
C ASP A 29 -30.55 -8.32 -4.03
N ALA A 30 -31.44 -8.72 -4.90
CA ALA A 30 -31.84 -7.96 -6.07
C ALA A 30 -32.88 -6.91 -5.66
N SER A 31 -32.56 -5.92 -4.87
CA SER A 31 -33.37 -4.70 -4.78
C SER A 31 -32.69 -3.60 -3.99
N THR A 32 -31.84 -2.83 -4.61
CA THR A 32 -31.70 -1.42 -4.24
C THR A 32 -31.16 -0.63 -5.42
N ALA A 33 -31.80 0.48 -5.70
CA ALA A 33 -31.43 1.49 -6.70
C ALA A 33 -30.12 2.24 -6.34
N ASN A 34 -29.23 1.66 -5.57
CA ASN A 34 -27.96 2.24 -5.19
C ASN A 34 -26.83 1.30 -5.64
N GLY A 35 -26.00 1.79 -6.55
CA GLY A 35 -24.86 1.06 -7.09
C GLY A 35 -23.88 0.55 -6.03
N TYR A 36 -22.83 -0.16 -6.47
CA TYR A 36 -21.78 -0.71 -5.62
C TYR A 36 -21.15 0.36 -4.74
N PHE A 37 -20.85 0.00 -3.48
CA PHE A 37 -19.99 0.76 -2.60
C PHE A 37 -18.54 0.52 -3.02
N LYS A 38 -17.89 1.56 -3.56
CA LYS A 38 -16.57 1.45 -4.19
C LYS A 38 -15.48 1.68 -3.18
N VAL A 39 -14.64 0.67 -2.98
CA VAL A 39 -13.50 0.72 -2.07
C VAL A 39 -12.20 0.57 -2.86
N ALA A 40 -11.25 1.48 -2.65
CA ALA A 40 -9.91 1.34 -3.20
C ALA A 40 -8.90 0.94 -2.13
N VAL A 41 -7.88 0.22 -2.57
CA VAL A 41 -6.67 -0.02 -1.79
C VAL A 41 -5.49 0.51 -2.60
N GLY A 42 -4.73 1.43 -2.02
CA GLY A 42 -3.52 1.95 -2.64
C GLY A 42 -2.50 0.83 -2.90
N SER A 43 -1.72 0.95 -3.95
CA SER A 43 -0.70 -0.04 -4.35
C SER A 43 0.46 -0.13 -3.34
N ILE A 44 0.13 -0.29 -2.05
CA ILE A 44 1.11 -0.57 -0.98
C ILE A 44 1.68 -1.97 -1.21
N MET A 45 0.81 -2.91 -1.58
CA MET A 45 1.13 -4.24 -2.07
C MET A 45 0.74 -4.36 -3.54
N SER A 46 1.29 -5.35 -4.24
CA SER A 46 0.90 -5.62 -5.63
C SER A 46 -0.60 -5.89 -5.78
N ALA A 47 -1.14 -5.71 -6.97
CA ALA A 47 -2.57 -5.87 -7.21
C ALA A 47 -3.08 -7.26 -6.83
N GLN A 48 -2.29 -8.30 -7.13
CA GLN A 48 -2.62 -9.68 -6.79
C GLN A 48 -2.67 -9.89 -5.27
N GLU A 49 -1.66 -9.45 -4.56
CA GLU A 49 -1.57 -9.54 -3.10
C GLU A 49 -2.70 -8.75 -2.42
N THR A 50 -3.02 -7.57 -2.96
CA THR A 50 -4.14 -6.75 -2.46
C THR A 50 -5.47 -7.49 -2.52
N VAL A 51 -5.76 -8.19 -3.61
CA VAL A 51 -7.01 -8.99 -3.72
C VAL A 51 -7.03 -10.08 -2.66
N VAL A 52 -5.94 -10.84 -2.52
CA VAL A 52 -5.85 -11.96 -1.58
C VAL A 52 -6.07 -11.48 -0.13
N TYR A 53 -5.35 -10.44 0.30
CA TYR A 53 -5.34 -10.03 1.70
C TYR A 53 -6.50 -9.13 2.10
N TYR A 54 -7.03 -8.31 1.19
CA TYR A 54 -8.14 -7.41 1.52
C TYR A 54 -9.53 -8.01 1.28
N HIS A 55 -9.63 -9.15 0.57
CA HIS A 55 -10.92 -9.77 0.23
C HIS A 55 -11.83 -9.92 1.45
N GLN A 56 -11.36 -10.58 2.51
CA GLN A 56 -12.16 -10.83 3.72
C GLN A 56 -12.53 -9.54 4.46
N LEU A 57 -11.66 -8.52 4.45
CA LEU A 57 -11.97 -7.21 5.03
C LEU A 57 -13.08 -6.50 4.25
N LEU A 58 -13.04 -6.59 2.92
CA LEU A 58 -14.06 -6.00 2.05
C LEU A 58 -15.40 -6.74 2.17
N GLU A 59 -15.39 -8.06 2.29
CA GLU A 59 -16.59 -8.85 2.58
C GLU A 59 -17.21 -8.46 3.93
N TYR A 60 -16.42 -8.37 4.98
CA TYR A 60 -16.89 -7.91 6.27
C TYR A 60 -17.54 -6.51 6.20
N ILE A 61 -16.91 -5.56 5.48
CA ILE A 61 -17.47 -4.23 5.27
C ILE A 61 -18.79 -4.30 4.48
N ALA A 62 -18.84 -5.12 3.43
CA ALA A 62 -20.02 -5.33 2.60
C ALA A 62 -21.21 -5.81 3.43
N ASP A 63 -21.01 -6.87 4.22
CA ASP A 63 -22.03 -7.45 5.09
C ASP A 63 -22.56 -6.45 6.11
N LYS A 64 -21.66 -5.78 6.82
CA LYS A 64 -22.05 -4.81 7.84
C LYS A 64 -22.74 -3.56 7.28
N LEU A 65 -22.43 -3.19 6.06
CA LEU A 65 -23.12 -2.08 5.38
C LEU A 65 -24.44 -2.52 4.73
N GLY A 66 -24.63 -3.82 4.47
CA GLY A 66 -25.74 -4.34 3.65
C GLY A 66 -25.65 -3.84 2.21
N ARG A 67 -24.44 -3.72 1.65
CA ARG A 67 -24.18 -3.21 0.30
C ARG A 67 -23.18 -4.10 -0.42
N LYS A 68 -23.34 -4.22 -1.74
CA LYS A 68 -22.31 -4.83 -2.58
C LYS A 68 -21.09 -3.92 -2.62
N VAL A 69 -19.90 -4.47 -2.32
CA VAL A 69 -18.63 -3.76 -2.40
C VAL A 69 -17.94 -4.07 -3.71
N GLN A 70 -17.36 -3.05 -4.33
CA GLN A 70 -16.50 -3.17 -5.50
C GLN A 70 -15.10 -2.70 -5.16
N LEU A 71 -14.09 -3.59 -5.27
CA LEU A 71 -12.68 -3.19 -5.16
C LEU A 71 -12.26 -2.44 -6.43
N VAL A 72 -11.65 -1.28 -6.23
CA VAL A 72 -11.08 -0.45 -7.29
C VAL A 72 -9.57 -0.39 -7.09
N GLN A 73 -8.82 -0.88 -8.08
CA GLN A 73 -7.36 -0.83 -8.08
C GLN A 73 -6.86 0.14 -9.15
N ARG A 74 -5.77 0.83 -8.88
CA ARG A 74 -5.05 1.68 -9.84
C ARG A 74 -3.56 1.50 -9.65
N LYS A 75 -2.81 1.80 -10.69
CA LYS A 75 -1.36 1.64 -10.69
C LYS A 75 -0.68 2.61 -9.71
N THR A 76 -1.16 3.84 -9.61
CA THR A 76 -0.55 4.90 -8.80
C THR A 76 -1.46 5.42 -7.70
N TYR A 77 -0.87 5.94 -6.63
CA TYR A 77 -1.61 6.59 -5.54
C TYR A 77 -2.37 7.83 -6.03
N ASN A 78 -1.77 8.60 -6.94
CA ASN A 78 -2.41 9.79 -7.49
C ASN A 78 -3.71 9.49 -8.24
N GLU A 79 -3.77 8.38 -8.99
CA GLU A 79 -5.01 7.96 -9.65
C GLU A 79 -6.12 7.69 -8.63
N ILE A 80 -5.82 6.97 -7.54
CA ILE A 80 -6.78 6.72 -6.46
C ILE A 80 -7.24 8.03 -5.81
N ASN A 81 -6.30 8.92 -5.46
CA ASN A 81 -6.61 10.20 -4.82
C ASN A 81 -7.53 11.08 -5.69
N LYS A 82 -7.28 11.13 -7.01
CA LYS A 82 -8.16 11.83 -7.94
C LYS A 82 -9.58 11.24 -7.96
N LEU A 83 -9.70 9.91 -7.99
CA LEU A 83 -11.00 9.23 -8.00
C LEU A 83 -11.78 9.44 -6.70
N ILE A 84 -11.12 9.46 -5.55
CA ILE A 84 -11.75 9.82 -4.26
C ILE A 84 -12.23 11.27 -4.29
N GLY A 85 -11.37 12.18 -4.76
CA GLY A 85 -11.67 13.61 -4.82
C GLY A 85 -12.88 13.96 -5.68
N VAL A 86 -13.14 13.20 -6.75
CA VAL A 86 -14.34 13.39 -7.63
C VAL A 86 -15.49 12.47 -7.27
N GLY A 87 -15.44 11.75 -6.13
CA GLY A 87 -16.54 10.90 -5.66
C GLY A 87 -16.75 9.60 -6.45
N GLN A 88 -15.76 9.18 -7.24
CA GLN A 88 -15.82 7.89 -7.96
C GLN A 88 -15.39 6.70 -7.09
N ILE A 89 -14.82 6.96 -5.94
CA ILE A 89 -14.49 6.01 -4.88
C ILE A 89 -15.09 6.54 -3.58
N ASP A 90 -15.75 5.68 -2.81
CA ASP A 90 -16.41 6.02 -1.56
C ASP A 90 -15.45 5.97 -0.37
N LEU A 91 -14.63 4.91 -0.31
CA LEU A 91 -13.68 4.61 0.76
C LEU A 91 -12.35 4.16 0.17
N ALA A 92 -11.23 4.52 0.81
CA ALA A 92 -9.94 4.00 0.39
C ALA A 92 -8.97 3.82 1.56
N PHE A 93 -8.12 2.80 1.41
CA PHE A 93 -6.91 2.58 2.19
C PHE A 93 -5.77 3.22 1.42
N ILE A 94 -5.24 4.36 1.89
CA ILE A 94 -4.24 5.14 1.13
C ILE A 94 -2.93 5.28 1.89
N CYS A 95 -1.83 5.50 1.16
CA CYS A 95 -0.53 5.76 1.78
C CYS A 95 -0.54 7.09 2.56
N SER A 96 0.24 7.16 3.65
CA SER A 96 0.31 8.35 4.50
C SER A 96 0.89 9.59 3.80
N GLY A 97 1.80 9.43 2.82
CA GLY A 97 2.31 10.54 2.01
C GLY A 97 1.21 11.25 1.21
N PRO A 98 0.49 10.53 0.33
CA PRO A 98 -0.69 11.04 -0.36
C PRO A 98 -1.76 11.62 0.56
N TYR A 99 -1.95 11.02 1.75
CA TYR A 99 -2.86 11.56 2.75
C TYR A 99 -2.41 12.93 3.25
N ALA A 100 -1.20 13.01 3.79
CA ALA A 100 -0.66 14.23 4.40
C ALA A 100 -0.70 15.42 3.42
N VAL A 101 -0.29 15.16 2.16
CA VAL A 101 -0.17 16.20 1.12
C VAL A 101 -1.48 16.47 0.40
N GLY A 102 -2.35 15.46 0.28
CA GLY A 102 -3.53 15.49 -0.58
C GLY A 102 -4.85 15.75 0.13
N LYS A 103 -4.93 15.63 1.47
CA LYS A 103 -6.20 15.71 2.21
C LYS A 103 -6.99 16.99 1.92
N GLU A 104 -6.33 18.13 1.87
CA GLU A 104 -6.98 19.40 1.57
C GLU A 104 -7.36 19.52 0.09
N LYS A 105 -6.45 19.13 -0.80
CA LYS A 105 -6.64 19.20 -2.25
C LYS A 105 -7.79 18.32 -2.72
N PHE A 106 -7.94 17.11 -2.17
CA PHE A 106 -8.94 16.14 -2.59
C PHE A 106 -10.15 16.06 -1.65
N GLY A 107 -10.12 16.78 -0.53
CA GLY A 107 -11.25 16.91 0.41
C GLY A 107 -11.65 15.62 1.11
N PHE A 108 -10.80 14.58 1.14
CA PHE A 108 -11.12 13.36 1.86
C PHE A 108 -10.82 13.47 3.36
N LYS A 109 -11.51 12.66 4.16
CA LYS A 109 -11.34 12.63 5.63
C LYS A 109 -10.86 11.26 6.07
N ALA A 110 -9.85 11.22 6.94
CA ALA A 110 -9.46 9.99 7.59
C ALA A 110 -10.54 9.56 8.60
N LEU A 111 -11.03 8.34 8.47
CA LEU A 111 -12.00 7.73 9.37
C LEU A 111 -11.34 6.89 10.46
N ALA A 112 -10.29 6.18 10.10
CA ALA A 112 -9.56 5.28 10.97
C ALA A 112 -8.12 5.13 10.48
N MET A 113 -7.23 4.69 11.36
CA MET A 113 -5.88 4.23 11.01
C MET A 113 -5.61 2.89 11.68
N PRO A 114 -4.87 1.96 11.04
CA PRO A 114 -4.56 0.68 11.63
C PRO A 114 -3.51 0.82 12.75
N ARG A 115 -3.67 0.00 13.78
CA ARG A 115 -2.63 -0.31 14.74
C ARG A 115 -2.06 -1.67 14.40
N VAL A 116 -0.76 -1.73 14.15
CA VAL A 116 -0.07 -2.92 13.67
C VAL A 116 1.01 -3.30 14.68
N ARG A 117 0.92 -4.52 15.26
CA ARG A 117 1.89 -5.02 16.24
C ARG A 117 2.13 -4.03 17.40
N GLY A 118 1.07 -3.48 17.93
CA GLY A 118 1.08 -2.53 19.04
C GLY A 118 1.38 -1.08 18.66
N SER A 119 1.76 -0.78 17.43
CA SER A 119 2.13 0.57 16.99
C SER A 119 1.13 1.17 16.00
N HIS A 120 0.83 2.46 16.15
CA HIS A 120 0.11 3.27 15.16
C HIS A 120 1.07 4.04 14.24
N LEU A 121 2.38 3.80 14.40
CA LEU A 121 3.43 4.41 13.61
C LEU A 121 4.21 3.35 12.83
N TYR A 122 4.76 3.76 11.67
CA TYR A 122 5.60 2.93 10.83
C TYR A 122 6.83 3.71 10.33
N GLN A 123 7.80 3.02 9.77
CA GLN A 123 9.05 3.59 9.29
C GLN A 123 9.33 3.16 7.85
N ALA A 124 10.15 3.94 7.15
CA ALA A 124 10.81 3.50 5.93
C ALA A 124 12.03 2.64 6.30
N TYR A 125 12.19 1.53 5.58
CA TYR A 125 13.39 0.70 5.63
C TYR A 125 14.15 0.83 4.32
N LEU A 126 15.42 1.27 4.39
CA LEU A 126 16.35 1.16 3.28
C LEU A 126 16.92 -0.25 3.28
N ILE A 127 16.65 -0.99 2.23
CA ILE A 127 17.04 -2.39 2.08
C ILE A 127 18.01 -2.57 0.93
N VAL A 128 18.93 -3.52 1.11
CA VAL A 128 19.87 -4.00 0.09
C VAL A 128 19.89 -5.52 0.08
N ASN A 129 20.44 -6.14 -0.96
CA ASN A 129 20.68 -7.58 -0.94
C ASN A 129 21.62 -7.94 0.22
N LYS A 130 21.30 -9.01 0.97
CA LYS A 130 22.06 -9.40 2.17
C LYS A 130 23.53 -9.69 1.88
N ASP A 131 23.83 -10.22 0.69
CA ASP A 131 25.17 -10.61 0.26
C ASP A 131 25.96 -9.45 -0.35
N SER A 132 25.34 -8.25 -0.49
CA SER A 132 26.03 -7.04 -0.95
C SER A 132 26.94 -6.45 0.11
N SER A 133 27.94 -5.67 -0.31
CA SER A 133 28.84 -4.94 0.59
C SER A 133 28.28 -3.61 1.12
N PHE A 134 27.10 -3.16 0.64
CA PHE A 134 26.54 -1.86 0.96
C PHE A 134 26.09 -1.78 2.42
N GLN A 135 26.57 -0.81 3.20
CA GLN A 135 26.29 -0.65 4.64
C GLN A 135 25.48 0.62 4.95
N LYS A 136 25.53 1.61 4.07
CA LYS A 136 24.90 2.93 4.24
C LYS A 136 24.38 3.46 2.90
N LEU A 137 23.58 4.53 2.94
CA LEU A 137 23.00 5.14 1.75
C LEU A 137 24.08 5.58 0.75
N ASP A 138 25.21 6.13 1.21
CA ASP A 138 26.30 6.60 0.33
C ASP A 138 26.89 5.50 -0.55
N ASP A 139 26.86 4.25 -0.10
CA ASP A 139 27.37 3.11 -0.87
C ASP A 139 26.51 2.81 -2.11
N LEU A 140 25.30 3.39 -2.16
CA LEU A 140 24.39 3.28 -3.29
C LEU A 140 24.59 4.36 -4.35
N ARG A 141 25.60 5.24 -4.21
CA ARG A 141 25.92 6.24 -5.24
C ARG A 141 26.32 5.56 -6.55
N GLY A 142 25.70 5.99 -7.64
CA GLY A 142 25.89 5.42 -8.97
C GLY A 142 25.29 4.01 -9.14
N LYS A 143 24.51 3.51 -8.19
CA LYS A 143 23.88 2.18 -8.22
C LYS A 143 22.43 2.25 -8.70
N ARG A 144 21.86 1.08 -9.01
CA ARG A 144 20.45 0.94 -9.40
C ARG A 144 19.56 1.01 -8.15
N PHE A 145 18.56 1.85 -8.17
CA PHE A 145 17.64 2.04 -7.03
C PHE A 145 16.18 1.90 -7.44
N ALA A 146 15.37 1.24 -6.60
CA ALA A 146 13.95 1.15 -6.80
C ALA A 146 13.20 2.10 -5.87
N PHE A 147 12.37 2.96 -6.47
CA PHE A 147 11.28 3.65 -5.80
C PHE A 147 10.00 2.83 -5.93
N THR A 148 9.03 3.01 -5.01
CA THR A 148 7.75 2.32 -5.12
C THR A 148 6.76 3.09 -5.99
N ASP A 149 6.34 4.28 -5.57
CA ASP A 149 5.39 5.14 -6.27
C ASP A 149 5.87 6.59 -6.16
N PRO A 150 5.65 7.45 -7.17
CA PRO A 150 6.07 8.85 -7.11
C PRO A 150 5.60 9.63 -5.89
N GLU A 151 4.44 9.27 -5.32
CA GLU A 151 3.86 9.91 -4.13
C GLU A 151 4.06 9.09 -2.83
N SER A 152 4.82 7.99 -2.88
CA SER A 152 5.05 7.17 -1.70
C SER A 152 5.87 7.90 -0.64
N ASN A 153 5.37 7.92 0.61
CA ASN A 153 6.14 8.44 1.73
C ASN A 153 7.45 7.65 1.91
N THR A 154 7.35 6.36 2.21
CA THR A 154 8.51 5.53 2.54
C THR A 154 9.32 5.10 1.32
N GLY A 155 8.67 4.97 0.15
CA GLY A 155 9.32 4.47 -1.05
C GLY A 155 9.84 5.54 -2.01
N LYS A 156 9.57 6.83 -1.76
CA LYS A 156 10.08 7.95 -2.58
C LYS A 156 10.46 9.16 -1.73
N LEU A 157 9.55 9.71 -0.93
CA LEU A 157 9.79 10.95 -0.19
C LEU A 157 10.96 10.79 0.79
N VAL A 158 10.92 9.77 1.64
CA VAL A 158 11.96 9.52 2.64
C VAL A 158 13.36 9.35 2.04
N PRO A 159 13.61 8.47 1.05
CA PRO A 159 14.95 8.36 0.47
C PRO A 159 15.37 9.63 -0.28
N THR A 160 14.44 10.41 -0.85
CA THR A 160 14.75 11.72 -1.45
C THR A 160 15.17 12.72 -0.37
N TYR A 161 14.47 12.76 0.76
CA TYR A 161 14.81 13.61 1.89
C TYR A 161 16.19 13.25 2.48
N TRP A 162 16.51 11.97 2.64
CA TRP A 162 17.85 11.56 3.09
C TRP A 162 18.98 12.04 2.16
N LEU A 163 18.71 12.14 0.87
CA LEU A 163 19.68 12.68 -0.09
C LEU A 163 19.77 14.20 0.00
N SER A 164 18.64 14.91 0.17
CA SER A 164 18.64 16.37 0.29
C SER A 164 19.43 16.86 1.50
N GLU A 165 19.40 16.11 2.62
CA GLU A 165 20.23 16.39 3.80
C GLU A 165 21.75 16.41 3.50
N THR A 166 22.18 15.77 2.42
CA THR A 166 23.58 15.76 1.96
C THR A 166 23.81 16.66 0.74
N GLY A 167 22.83 17.46 0.36
CA GLY A 167 22.87 18.31 -0.82
C GLY A 167 22.79 17.55 -2.17
N ALA A 168 22.33 16.28 -2.14
CA ALA A 168 22.16 15.46 -3.34
C ALA A 168 20.68 15.33 -3.71
N ASN A 169 20.42 14.99 -4.96
CA ASN A 169 19.12 14.58 -5.47
C ASN A 169 19.17 13.16 -6.05
N PRO A 170 18.03 12.46 -6.19
CA PRO A 170 18.01 11.09 -6.69
C PRO A 170 18.60 10.92 -8.10
N GLU A 171 18.41 11.89 -8.98
CA GLU A 171 18.78 11.84 -10.39
C GLU A 171 20.31 11.86 -10.55
N ASP A 172 21.00 12.65 -9.71
CA ASP A 172 22.47 12.76 -9.73
C ASP A 172 23.14 11.71 -8.85
N PHE A 173 22.43 11.21 -7.84
CA PHE A 173 22.99 10.27 -6.87
C PHE A 173 22.98 8.83 -7.37
N PHE A 174 21.83 8.34 -7.87
CA PHE A 174 21.70 6.97 -8.37
C PHE A 174 22.10 6.87 -9.84
N GLY A 175 22.72 5.75 -10.23
CA GLY A 175 23.07 5.50 -11.63
C GLY A 175 21.86 5.20 -12.52
N ASN A 176 20.84 4.56 -11.94
CA ASN A 176 19.55 4.31 -12.58
C ASN A 176 18.46 4.15 -11.52
N THR A 177 17.27 4.66 -11.80
CA THR A 177 16.11 4.51 -10.95
C THR A 177 14.93 3.91 -11.69
N ILE A 178 14.15 3.06 -11.00
CA ILE A 178 12.90 2.50 -11.52
C ILE A 178 11.79 2.68 -10.51
N TYR A 179 10.54 2.67 -10.98
CA TYR A 179 9.36 2.57 -10.12
C TYR A 179 8.77 1.16 -10.21
N THR A 180 8.62 0.51 -9.07
CA THR A 180 8.07 -0.86 -8.96
C THR A 180 6.57 -0.89 -8.71
N TYR A 181 5.99 0.25 -8.33
CA TYR A 181 4.58 0.50 -8.03
C TYR A 181 4.00 -0.33 -6.89
N SER A 182 4.85 -1.02 -6.09
CA SER A 182 4.46 -1.64 -4.83
C SER A 182 5.69 -1.98 -3.98
N HIS A 183 5.51 -2.11 -2.66
CA HIS A 183 6.62 -2.37 -1.76
C HIS A 183 7.13 -3.82 -1.86
N ASP A 184 6.23 -4.80 -2.06
CA ASP A 184 6.61 -6.20 -2.27
C ASP A 184 7.44 -6.38 -3.55
N ASN A 185 7.09 -5.71 -4.66
CA ASN A 185 7.90 -5.72 -5.87
C ASN A 185 9.29 -5.11 -5.65
N SER A 186 9.40 -4.03 -4.85
CA SER A 186 10.70 -3.46 -4.48
C SER A 186 11.54 -4.46 -3.66
N ILE A 187 10.93 -5.15 -2.68
CA ILE A 187 11.60 -6.20 -1.90
C ILE A 187 12.09 -7.33 -2.81
N ARG A 188 11.25 -7.82 -3.72
CA ARG A 188 11.60 -8.85 -4.70
C ARG A 188 12.75 -8.39 -5.60
N ALA A 189 12.71 -7.15 -6.12
CA ALA A 189 13.75 -6.61 -6.99
C ALA A 189 15.12 -6.56 -6.31
N VAL A 190 15.18 -6.16 -5.04
CA VAL A 190 16.41 -6.19 -4.23
C VAL A 190 16.87 -7.62 -3.95
N ALA A 191 15.96 -8.51 -3.54
CA ALA A 191 16.26 -9.90 -3.23
C ALA A 191 16.83 -10.66 -4.43
N MET A 192 16.36 -10.33 -5.64
CA MET A 192 16.81 -10.92 -6.90
C MET A 192 17.98 -10.16 -7.54
N SER A 193 18.54 -9.14 -6.88
CA SER A 193 19.61 -8.28 -7.38
C SER A 193 19.31 -7.59 -8.72
N LEU A 194 18.02 -7.34 -9.02
CA LEU A 194 17.60 -6.55 -10.17
C LEU A 194 17.90 -5.07 -9.95
N VAL A 195 17.87 -4.63 -8.68
CA VAL A 195 18.35 -3.33 -8.20
C VAL A 195 19.26 -3.54 -7.00
N ASP A 196 20.07 -2.54 -6.71
CA ASP A 196 21.09 -2.62 -5.65
C ASP A 196 20.54 -2.16 -4.28
N GLY A 197 19.48 -1.33 -4.29
CA GLY A 197 18.78 -0.89 -3.09
C GLY A 197 17.36 -0.41 -3.38
N ALA A 198 16.55 -0.35 -2.32
CA ALA A 198 15.22 0.23 -2.35
C ALA A 198 14.84 0.77 -0.96
N ALA A 199 13.96 1.77 -0.92
CA ALA A 199 13.29 2.16 0.30
C ALA A 199 11.84 1.62 0.28
N VAL A 200 11.43 0.98 1.37
CA VAL A 200 10.12 0.29 1.45
C VAL A 200 9.40 0.62 2.75
N ASN A 201 8.09 0.37 2.77
CA ASN A 201 7.30 0.38 4.00
C ASN A 201 7.80 -0.75 4.92
N GLY A 202 8.27 -0.38 6.11
CA GLY A 202 8.80 -1.33 7.08
C GLY A 202 7.78 -2.37 7.52
N GLN A 203 6.48 -2.01 7.64
CA GLN A 203 5.44 -2.98 8.01
C GLN A 203 5.18 -4.00 6.89
N VAL A 204 5.29 -3.61 5.62
CA VAL A 204 5.20 -4.56 4.50
C VAL A 204 6.40 -5.51 4.53
N TRP A 205 7.61 -5.00 4.78
CA TRP A 205 8.78 -5.85 4.92
C TRP A 205 8.64 -6.83 6.09
N GLU A 206 8.20 -6.36 7.27
CA GLU A 206 7.96 -7.19 8.46
C GLU A 206 6.85 -8.23 8.23
N TYR A 207 5.80 -7.85 7.49
CA TYR A 207 4.73 -8.75 7.12
C TYR A 207 5.27 -9.96 6.34
N TYR A 208 6.00 -9.71 5.23
CA TYR A 208 6.58 -10.79 4.44
C TYR A 208 7.68 -11.55 5.18
N ASN A 209 8.45 -10.88 6.03
CA ASN A 209 9.46 -11.54 6.84
C ASN A 209 8.87 -12.54 7.84
N HIS A 210 7.64 -12.30 8.27
CA HIS A 210 6.91 -13.19 9.17
C HIS A 210 6.15 -14.29 8.43
N SER A 211 5.40 -13.92 7.38
CA SER A 211 4.45 -14.82 6.70
C SER A 211 5.11 -15.65 5.59
N GLU A 212 6.00 -15.03 4.81
CA GLU A 212 6.64 -15.66 3.64
C GLU A 212 8.05 -15.08 3.41
N PRO A 213 9.07 -15.49 4.17
CA PRO A 213 10.39 -14.86 4.18
C PRO A 213 11.27 -15.15 2.94
N VAL A 214 10.72 -15.72 1.88
CA VAL A 214 11.47 -16.13 0.67
C VAL A 214 12.34 -15.01 0.10
N PHE A 215 11.79 -13.79 0.05
CA PHE A 215 12.51 -12.62 -0.48
C PHE A 215 13.15 -11.78 0.63
N THR A 216 12.47 -11.57 1.75
CA THR A 216 13.03 -10.76 2.85
C THR A 216 14.29 -11.39 3.44
N ALA A 217 14.37 -12.73 3.53
CA ALA A 217 15.56 -13.44 3.97
C ALA A 217 16.80 -13.22 3.07
N LYS A 218 16.62 -12.70 1.85
CA LYS A 218 17.69 -12.32 0.91
C LYS A 218 18.01 -10.82 0.97
N THR A 219 17.36 -10.08 1.86
CA THR A 219 17.59 -8.65 2.05
C THR A 219 18.07 -8.36 3.45
N ARG A 220 18.67 -7.20 3.65
CA ARG A 220 18.98 -6.64 4.97
C ARG A 220 18.67 -5.15 5.00
N ILE A 221 18.29 -4.67 6.17
CA ILE A 221 17.99 -3.27 6.42
C ILE A 221 19.28 -2.56 6.80
N ILE A 222 19.61 -1.44 6.12
CA ILE A 222 20.80 -0.64 6.39
C ILE A 222 20.51 0.73 6.98
N LYS A 223 19.25 1.24 6.84
CA LYS A 223 18.80 2.47 7.47
C LYS A 223 17.30 2.39 7.73
N LYS A 224 16.84 3.01 8.83
CA LYS A 224 15.43 3.23 9.15
C LYS A 224 15.17 4.72 9.27
N SER A 225 13.97 5.16 8.91
CA SER A 225 13.55 6.54 9.08
C SER A 225 13.07 6.81 10.50
N GLN A 226 12.74 8.08 10.77
CA GLN A 226 11.82 8.45 11.84
C GLN A 226 10.45 7.79 11.61
N PRO A 227 9.62 7.66 12.68
CA PRO A 227 8.28 7.11 12.56
C PRO A 227 7.29 8.12 11.96
N PHE A 228 6.25 7.59 11.28
CA PHE A 228 5.14 8.32 10.67
C PHE A 228 3.83 7.63 11.02
N GLY A 229 2.72 8.35 11.00
CA GLY A 229 1.39 7.76 11.14
C GLY A 229 1.09 6.69 10.09
N ASN A 230 0.54 5.57 10.53
CA ASN A 230 0.15 4.49 9.63
C ASN A 230 -0.78 4.97 8.51
N PRO A 231 -0.73 4.34 7.32
CA PRO A 231 -1.64 4.59 6.21
C PRO A 231 -3.10 4.59 6.64
N PRO A 232 -3.85 5.71 6.48
CA PRO A 232 -5.21 5.80 7.00
C PRO A 232 -6.24 5.22 6.04
N VAL A 233 -7.42 4.93 6.58
CA VAL A 233 -8.64 4.68 5.83
C VAL A 233 -9.37 6.01 5.67
N VAL A 234 -9.58 6.43 4.43
CA VAL A 234 -10.20 7.71 4.10
C VAL A 234 -11.52 7.54 3.37
N ALA A 235 -12.44 8.47 3.58
CA ALA A 235 -13.70 8.55 2.86
C ALA A 235 -13.75 9.79 1.97
N SER A 236 -14.39 9.64 0.81
CA SER A 236 -14.67 10.76 -0.08
C SER A 236 -15.51 11.85 0.62
N SER A 237 -15.26 13.12 0.29
CA SER A 237 -16.10 14.23 0.73
C SER A 237 -17.56 14.07 0.26
N HIS A 238 -17.77 13.42 -0.89
CA HIS A 238 -19.08 13.17 -1.49
C HIS A 238 -19.91 12.11 -0.75
N LEU A 239 -19.29 11.28 0.09
CA LEU A 239 -20.00 10.30 0.89
C LEU A 239 -20.79 10.99 2.02
N SER A 240 -22.01 10.55 2.30
CA SER A 240 -22.84 11.15 3.34
C SER A 240 -22.22 11.00 4.73
N ASN A 241 -22.43 11.98 5.60
CA ASN A 241 -21.89 11.93 6.98
C ASN A 241 -22.42 10.73 7.77
N GLN A 242 -23.66 10.33 7.54
CA GLN A 242 -24.27 9.17 8.18
C GLN A 242 -23.48 7.89 7.84
N ILE A 243 -23.12 7.68 6.58
CA ILE A 243 -22.35 6.53 6.13
C ILE A 243 -20.91 6.63 6.67
N LYS A 244 -20.27 7.80 6.64
CA LYS A 244 -18.93 8.01 7.24
C LYS A 244 -18.90 7.61 8.71
N VAL A 245 -19.88 8.06 9.51
CA VAL A 245 -19.99 7.70 10.94
C VAL A 245 -20.19 6.21 11.12
N ARG A 246 -21.04 5.58 10.30
CA ARG A 246 -21.26 4.12 10.36
C ARG A 246 -20.00 3.33 10.05
N ILE A 247 -19.27 3.68 8.97
CA ILE A 247 -18.02 3.01 8.60
C ILE A 247 -16.95 3.21 9.67
N ARG A 248 -16.81 4.44 10.18
CA ARG A 248 -15.89 4.72 11.27
C ARG A 248 -16.18 3.86 12.49
N GLY A 249 -17.44 3.79 12.92
CA GLY A 249 -17.87 2.93 14.03
C GLY A 249 -17.52 1.46 13.78
N LEU A 250 -17.82 0.96 12.58
CA LEU A 250 -17.52 -0.39 12.13
C LEU A 250 -16.02 -0.70 12.27
N LEU A 251 -15.16 0.10 11.64
CA LEU A 251 -13.71 -0.10 11.68
C LEU A 251 -13.14 -0.07 13.11
N LEU A 252 -13.59 0.90 13.93
CA LEU A 252 -13.10 1.04 15.30
C LEU A 252 -13.55 -0.08 16.24
N SER A 253 -14.60 -0.83 15.90
CA SER A 253 -15.16 -1.89 16.75
C SER A 253 -14.92 -3.31 16.23
N MET A 254 -14.56 -3.50 14.96
CA MET A 254 -14.50 -4.82 14.31
C MET A 254 -13.60 -5.83 15.02
N HIS A 255 -12.54 -5.36 15.68
CA HIS A 255 -11.64 -6.22 16.47
C HIS A 255 -12.32 -6.90 17.67
N ARG A 256 -13.55 -6.51 18.03
CA ARG A 256 -14.33 -7.09 19.13
C ARG A 256 -15.21 -8.26 18.68
N GLU A 257 -15.40 -8.42 17.37
CA GLU A 257 -16.24 -9.44 16.77
C GLU A 257 -15.36 -10.54 16.14
N PRO A 258 -15.71 -11.83 16.27
CA PRO A 258 -14.95 -12.93 15.65
C PRO A 258 -14.75 -12.75 14.14
N GLU A 259 -15.83 -12.35 13.42
CA GLU A 259 -15.83 -12.13 11.98
C GLU A 259 -14.94 -10.97 11.58
N GLY A 260 -14.84 -9.94 12.41
CA GLY A 260 -13.98 -8.78 12.19
C GLY A 260 -12.52 -9.04 12.55
N LYS A 261 -12.24 -9.91 13.53
CA LYS A 261 -10.87 -10.29 13.90
C LYS A 261 -10.16 -11.06 12.78
N LYS A 262 -10.89 -11.90 12.06
CA LYS A 262 -10.30 -12.76 11.04
C LYS A 262 -9.54 -11.96 9.97
N PRO A 263 -10.17 -11.00 9.24
CA PRO A 263 -9.45 -10.18 8.26
C PRO A 263 -8.37 -9.28 8.87
N LEU A 264 -8.53 -8.85 10.13
CA LEU A 264 -7.49 -8.08 10.81
C LEU A 264 -6.23 -8.92 11.03
N ASN A 265 -6.39 -10.17 11.49
CA ASN A 265 -5.27 -11.08 11.73
C ASN A 265 -4.49 -11.38 10.44
N GLU A 266 -5.18 -11.55 9.31
CA GLU A 266 -4.55 -11.77 8.00
C GLU A 266 -3.67 -10.60 7.57
N LEU A 267 -4.09 -9.37 7.90
CA LEU A 267 -3.35 -8.15 7.64
C LEU A 267 -2.36 -7.77 8.76
N MET A 268 -2.24 -8.57 9.82
CA MET A 268 -1.46 -8.28 11.04
C MET A 268 -1.88 -6.96 11.72
N ILE A 269 -3.14 -6.57 11.56
CA ILE A 269 -3.73 -5.40 12.20
C ILE A 269 -4.34 -5.80 13.54
N ASP A 270 -3.91 -5.17 14.63
CA ASP A 270 -4.48 -5.43 15.96
C ASP A 270 -5.91 -4.89 16.06
N ASN A 271 -6.09 -3.66 15.63
CA ASN A 271 -7.35 -2.94 15.56
C ASN A 271 -7.19 -1.64 14.75
N PHE A 272 -8.31 -1.02 14.42
CA PHE A 272 -8.32 0.36 13.94
C PHE A 272 -8.53 1.33 15.11
N ILE A 273 -7.87 2.49 15.04
CA ILE A 273 -7.99 3.59 15.99
C ILE A 273 -8.37 4.89 15.29
N SER A 274 -8.76 5.92 16.05
CA SER A 274 -8.95 7.26 15.50
C SER A 274 -7.62 7.80 14.98
N PRO A 275 -7.59 8.41 13.79
CA PRO A 275 -6.39 9.05 13.27
C PRO A 275 -5.90 10.14 14.20
N LYS A 276 -4.59 10.30 14.30
CA LYS A 276 -3.90 11.39 14.95
C LYS A 276 -3.25 12.23 13.88
N GLU A 277 -3.73 13.43 13.67
CA GLU A 277 -3.26 14.29 12.57
C GLU A 277 -1.78 14.65 12.73
N GLU A 278 -1.34 14.86 13.96
CA GLU A 278 0.06 15.16 14.30
C GLU A 278 1.05 14.06 13.88
N ASP A 279 0.61 12.81 13.72
CA ASP A 279 1.47 11.71 13.28
C ASP A 279 1.90 11.85 11.80
N TYR A 280 1.25 12.75 11.06
CA TYR A 280 1.56 13.02 9.64
C TYR A 280 2.38 14.31 9.43
N ASP A 281 2.55 15.14 10.45
CA ASP A 281 3.32 16.38 10.38
C ASP A 281 4.76 16.16 9.91
N PRO A 282 5.49 15.12 10.36
CA PRO A 282 6.84 14.84 9.87
C PRO A 282 6.94 14.62 8.36
N ILE A 283 5.84 14.20 7.71
CA ILE A 283 5.79 14.05 6.25
C ILE A 283 5.75 15.41 5.56
N LEU A 284 4.98 16.35 6.11
CA LEU A 284 4.90 17.72 5.60
C LEU A 284 6.23 18.45 5.81
N GLU A 285 6.81 18.34 7.01
CA GLU A 285 8.13 18.91 7.34
C GLU A 285 9.24 18.43 6.39
N MET A 286 9.30 17.12 6.11
CA MET A 286 10.27 16.60 5.14
C MET A 286 10.08 17.21 3.75
N LYS A 287 8.82 17.40 3.33
CA LYS A 287 8.51 17.97 2.02
C LYS A 287 8.86 19.44 1.90
N GLU A 288 8.67 20.21 2.99
CA GLU A 288 9.00 21.62 3.05
C GLU A 288 10.52 21.88 3.08
N ASN A 289 11.29 20.91 3.59
CA ASN A 289 12.75 21.02 3.74
C ASN A 289 13.55 20.39 2.57
N MET A 290 12.90 20.03 1.46
CA MET A 290 13.53 19.56 0.23
C MET A 290 13.48 20.61 -0.87
#